data_adbaf236d3cafef962f204ebda5843eb
#
_entry.id   adbaf236d3cafef962f204ebda5843eb
#
_cell.length_a   1.000
_cell.length_b   1.000
_cell.length_c   1.000
_cell.angle_alpha   90.00
_cell.angle_beta   90.00
_cell.angle_gamma   90.00
#
_symmetry.space_group_name_H-M   'P 1'
#
loop_
_entity.id
_entity.type
_entity.pdbx_description
1 polymer ?
#
loop_
_entity_poly.entity_id
_entity_poly.type
_entity_poly.pdbx_seq_one_letter_code
_entity_poly.pdbx_strand_id
1 'polypeptide(L)'
;MPSFTTQRRVPFTPKEMFDVVADIERYPEFLPLCESLEVESRTATAEGSVLVARMAVGTKAIREAFTTRVTLEPGAPAILVEYLDGPFSHLENRWRFLPAPEGTEIDFFIDYEFRSSLLALLVGAAFDNALRRYAEAFEARARTLYASPSFASGA
;
A
#
# COMPACT_ATOMS: atom_id res chain seq x y z
N MET A 1 10.14 -16.98 5.76
CA MET A 1 9.12 -15.93 5.87
C MET A 1 9.58 -14.72 5.08
N PRO A 2 8.96 -14.48 3.93
CA PRO A 2 9.37 -13.34 3.14
C PRO A 2 9.15 -12.03 3.88
N SER A 3 10.17 -11.20 3.87
CA SER A 3 10.05 -9.89 4.42
C SER A 3 10.86 -8.93 3.53
N PHE A 4 10.38 -7.70 3.43
CA PHE A 4 10.97 -6.73 2.55
C PHE A 4 10.86 -5.35 3.19
N THR A 5 11.97 -4.65 3.21
CA THR A 5 12.04 -3.29 3.73
C THR A 5 12.70 -2.41 2.68
N THR A 6 12.12 -1.24 2.44
CA THR A 6 12.74 -0.28 1.55
C THR A 6 12.51 1.13 2.03
N GLN A 7 13.40 2.01 1.61
CA GLN A 7 13.30 3.44 1.83
C GLN A 7 13.39 4.11 0.47
N ARG A 8 12.51 5.07 0.23
CA ARG A 8 12.47 5.75 -1.05
C ARG A 8 12.23 7.23 -0.86
N ARG A 9 13.05 8.04 -1.51
CA ARG A 9 12.86 9.49 -1.51
C ARG A 9 12.01 9.93 -2.69
N VAL A 10 11.02 10.77 -2.42
CA VAL A 10 10.10 11.25 -3.45
C VAL A 10 9.93 12.77 -3.31
N PRO A 11 9.62 13.48 -4.41
CA PRO A 11 9.51 14.95 -4.38
C PRO A 11 8.11 15.45 -4.03
N PHE A 12 7.41 14.73 -3.17
CA PHE A 12 6.06 15.09 -2.71
C PHE A 12 6.07 15.18 -1.19
N THR A 13 5.17 15.99 -0.62
CA THR A 13 5.15 16.16 0.84
C THR A 13 4.67 14.89 1.54
N PRO A 14 5.02 14.73 2.84
CA PRO A 14 4.50 13.58 3.58
C PRO A 14 2.97 13.47 3.54
N LYS A 15 2.28 14.61 3.62
CA LYS A 15 0.81 14.59 3.55
C LYS A 15 0.33 14.10 2.18
N GLU A 16 0.96 14.58 1.11
CA GLU A 16 0.58 14.17 -0.24
C GLU A 16 0.78 12.66 -0.42
N MET A 17 1.91 12.14 0.02
CA MET A 17 2.17 10.71 -0.11
C MET A 17 1.26 9.88 0.79
N PHE A 18 1.03 10.36 2.02
CA PHE A 18 0.08 9.69 2.90
C PHE A 18 -1.30 9.62 2.26
N ASP A 19 -1.78 10.71 1.71
CA ASP A 19 -3.11 10.77 1.11
C ASP A 19 -3.25 9.79 -0.06
N VAL A 20 -2.20 9.65 -0.86
CA VAL A 20 -2.22 8.71 -1.98
C VAL A 20 -2.32 7.26 -1.49
N VAL A 21 -1.51 6.89 -0.50
CA VAL A 21 -1.49 5.52 0.01
C VAL A 21 -2.72 5.23 0.86
N ALA A 22 -3.26 6.24 1.55
CA ALA A 22 -4.45 6.09 2.37
C ALA A 22 -5.74 5.92 1.55
N ASP A 23 -5.73 6.35 0.30
CA ASP A 23 -6.90 6.27 -0.58
C ASP A 23 -6.99 4.88 -1.20
N ILE A 24 -7.25 3.89 -0.35
CA ILE A 24 -7.14 2.48 -0.73
C ILE A 24 -8.16 2.07 -1.79
N GLU A 25 -9.29 2.76 -1.86
CA GLU A 25 -10.32 2.42 -2.84
C GLU A 25 -9.89 2.68 -4.28
N ARG A 26 -8.81 3.44 -4.47
CA ARG A 26 -8.28 3.72 -5.81
C ARG A 26 -7.20 2.73 -6.24
N TYR A 27 -6.78 1.81 -5.36
CA TYR A 27 -5.71 0.88 -5.66
C TYR A 27 -5.91 0.10 -6.96
N PRO A 28 -7.12 -0.37 -7.30
CA PRO A 28 -7.27 -1.12 -8.55
C PRO A 28 -6.92 -0.32 -9.80
N GLU A 29 -6.89 1.01 -9.71
CA GLU A 29 -6.60 1.86 -10.86
C GLU A 29 -5.13 1.85 -11.26
N PHE A 30 -4.22 1.50 -10.33
CA PHE A 30 -2.79 1.66 -10.63
C PHE A 30 -1.88 0.65 -9.94
N LEU A 31 -2.34 -0.06 -8.93
CA LEU A 31 -1.45 -0.90 -8.13
C LEU A 31 -1.27 -2.28 -8.76
N PRO A 32 -0.02 -2.77 -8.90
CA PRO A 32 0.22 -4.10 -9.50
C PRO A 32 -0.54 -5.20 -8.79
N LEU A 33 -1.15 -6.09 -9.56
CA LEU A 33 -1.92 -7.25 -9.12
C LEU A 33 -3.22 -6.93 -8.39
N CYS A 34 -3.51 -5.69 -8.06
CA CYS A 34 -4.74 -5.36 -7.33
C CYS A 34 -5.90 -5.28 -8.32
N GLU A 35 -6.82 -6.25 -8.23
CA GLU A 35 -7.98 -6.31 -9.11
C GLU A 35 -9.18 -5.60 -8.55
N SER A 36 -9.38 -5.67 -7.25
CA SER A 36 -10.49 -4.98 -6.60
C SER A 36 -10.13 -4.66 -5.16
N LEU A 37 -10.81 -3.68 -4.61
CA LEU A 37 -10.63 -3.27 -3.22
C LEU A 37 -11.98 -2.74 -2.73
N GLU A 38 -12.49 -3.35 -1.67
CA GLU A 38 -13.76 -2.94 -1.07
C GLU A 38 -13.55 -2.62 0.40
N VAL A 39 -13.99 -1.43 0.80
CA VAL A 39 -13.95 -1.04 2.22
C VAL A 39 -15.23 -1.56 2.87
N GLU A 40 -15.09 -2.49 3.81
CA GLU A 40 -16.23 -3.10 4.49
C GLU A 40 -16.70 -2.29 5.69
N SER A 41 -15.76 -1.59 6.35
CA SER A 41 -16.13 -0.72 7.48
C SER A 41 -15.10 0.38 7.61
N ARG A 42 -15.53 1.46 8.25
CA ARG A 42 -14.70 2.64 8.47
C ARG A 42 -15.07 3.24 9.81
N THR A 43 -14.11 3.34 10.71
CA THR A 43 -14.34 3.81 12.07
C THR A 43 -13.34 4.92 12.40
N ALA A 44 -13.85 6.06 12.85
CA ALA A 44 -12.98 7.16 13.30
C ALA A 44 -12.35 6.82 14.65
N THR A 45 -11.09 7.21 14.82
CA THR A 45 -10.36 7.04 16.08
C THR A 45 -9.76 8.37 16.49
N ALA A 46 -9.18 8.43 17.69
CA ALA A 46 -8.56 9.66 18.18
C ALA A 46 -7.41 10.11 17.26
N GLU A 47 -6.66 9.17 16.69
CA GLU A 47 -5.49 9.48 15.85
C GLU A 47 -5.79 9.48 14.35
N GLY A 48 -6.98 9.05 13.94
CA GLY A 48 -7.28 8.98 12.53
C GLY A 48 -8.47 8.09 12.24
N SER A 49 -8.26 6.95 11.59
CA SER A 49 -9.34 6.03 11.29
C SER A 49 -8.83 4.61 11.11
N VAL A 50 -9.74 3.66 11.24
CA VAL A 50 -9.48 2.25 11.01
C VAL A 50 -10.47 1.75 9.98
N LEU A 51 -9.94 1.15 8.92
CA LEU A 51 -10.76 0.57 7.87
C LEU A 51 -10.58 -0.94 7.87
N VAL A 52 -11.65 -1.66 7.57
CA VAL A 52 -11.54 -3.08 7.23
C VAL A 52 -11.81 -3.18 5.75
N ALA A 53 -10.87 -3.75 5.02
CA ALA A 53 -10.92 -3.78 3.57
C ALA A 53 -10.63 -5.16 3.03
N ARG A 54 -11.31 -5.51 1.94
CA ARG A 54 -11.09 -6.76 1.23
C ARG A 54 -10.45 -6.46 -0.11
N MET A 55 -9.30 -7.08 -0.37
CA MET A 55 -8.56 -6.87 -1.60
C MET A 55 -8.45 -8.17 -2.36
N ALA A 56 -8.75 -8.12 -3.65
CA ALA A 56 -8.50 -9.25 -4.52
C ALA A 56 -7.25 -8.97 -5.33
N VAL A 57 -6.35 -9.95 -5.35
CA VAL A 57 -5.11 -9.88 -6.09
C VAL A 57 -5.02 -11.10 -7.00
N GLY A 58 -4.35 -10.93 -8.12
CA GLY A 58 -4.20 -12.07 -8.97
C GLY A 58 -3.52 -11.83 -10.29
N THR A 59 -3.27 -12.96 -10.95
CA THR A 59 -2.81 -13.03 -12.31
C THR A 59 -3.92 -13.67 -13.13
N LYS A 60 -3.66 -13.89 -14.43
CA LYS A 60 -4.64 -14.58 -15.28
C LYS A 60 -5.01 -15.96 -14.77
N ALA A 61 -4.06 -16.63 -14.12
CA ALA A 61 -4.23 -18.03 -13.74
C ALA A 61 -4.79 -18.20 -12.32
N ILE A 62 -4.42 -17.32 -11.40
CA ILE A 62 -4.74 -17.51 -9.99
C ILE A 62 -5.17 -16.19 -9.38
N ARG A 63 -6.29 -16.23 -8.65
CA ARG A 63 -6.83 -15.07 -7.94
C ARG A 63 -7.08 -15.44 -6.50
N GLU A 64 -6.71 -14.51 -5.61
CA GLU A 64 -6.91 -14.67 -4.18
C GLU A 64 -7.45 -13.38 -3.60
N ALA A 65 -8.22 -13.51 -2.53
CA ALA A 65 -8.73 -12.33 -1.85
C ALA A 65 -8.39 -12.44 -0.38
N PHE A 66 -8.11 -11.31 0.25
CA PHE A 66 -7.82 -11.27 1.66
C PHE A 66 -8.35 -9.99 2.28
N THR A 67 -8.62 -10.06 3.58
CA THR A 67 -9.18 -8.96 4.35
C THR A 67 -8.13 -8.46 5.32
N THR A 68 -8.00 -7.14 5.41
CA THR A 68 -7.03 -6.51 6.31
C THR A 68 -7.70 -5.40 7.12
N ARG A 69 -7.06 -5.07 8.24
CA ARG A 69 -7.38 -3.87 9.01
C ARG A 69 -6.35 -2.83 8.65
N VAL A 70 -6.80 -1.69 8.18
CA VAL A 70 -5.93 -0.60 7.77
C VAL A 70 -6.09 0.53 8.78
N THR A 71 -5.02 0.82 9.50
CA THR A 71 -5.02 1.91 10.48
C THR A 71 -4.33 3.11 9.87
N LEU A 72 -5.07 4.21 9.76
CA LEU A 72 -4.59 5.46 9.18
C LEU A 72 -4.32 6.47 10.27
N GLU A 73 -3.10 6.98 10.34
CA GLU A 73 -2.71 7.99 11.32
C GLU A 73 -2.12 9.21 10.61
N PRO A 74 -2.97 10.15 10.16
CA PRO A 74 -2.48 11.30 9.38
C PRO A 74 -1.48 12.18 10.14
N GLY A 75 -1.61 12.25 11.45
CA GLY A 75 -0.72 13.10 12.24
C GLY A 75 0.70 12.60 12.35
N ALA A 76 0.88 11.28 12.18
CA ALA A 76 2.23 10.70 12.25
C ALA A 76 3.14 11.10 11.08
N PRO A 77 2.81 11.07 9.78
CA PRO A 77 1.79 10.22 9.12
C PRO A 77 2.28 8.80 8.93
N ALA A 78 1.41 7.87 9.18
CA ALA A 78 1.74 6.45 9.13
C ALA A 78 0.52 5.61 8.80
N ILE A 79 0.76 4.42 8.24
CA ILE A 79 -0.30 3.46 7.92
C ILE A 79 0.17 2.09 8.36
N LEU A 80 -0.71 1.36 9.04
CA LEU A 80 -0.46 -0.02 9.44
C LEU A 80 -1.53 -0.90 8.84
N VAL A 81 -1.10 -1.96 8.14
CA VAL A 81 -2.01 -2.92 7.53
C VAL A 81 -1.80 -4.26 8.23
N GLU A 82 -2.86 -4.80 8.83
CA GLU A 82 -2.81 -6.05 9.57
C GLU A 82 -3.75 -7.07 8.96
N TYR A 83 -3.28 -8.30 8.86
CA TYR A 83 -4.02 -9.39 8.24
C TYR A 83 -5.18 -9.85 9.12
N LEU A 84 -6.34 -10.05 8.52
CA LEU A 84 -7.50 -10.59 9.22
C LEU A 84 -7.93 -11.94 8.67
N ASP A 85 -7.97 -12.11 7.34
CA ASP A 85 -8.48 -13.35 6.75
C ASP A 85 -8.00 -13.49 5.31
N GLY A 86 -7.74 -14.73 4.89
CA GLY A 86 -7.35 -15.02 3.51
C GLY A 86 -6.31 -16.14 3.42
N PRO A 87 -5.46 -16.09 2.38
CA PRO A 87 -4.54 -17.19 2.08
C PRO A 87 -3.21 -17.11 2.80
N PHE A 88 -3.05 -16.19 3.73
CA PHE A 88 -1.79 -16.04 4.46
C PHE A 88 -1.89 -16.66 5.83
N SER A 89 -0.76 -17.09 6.40
CA SER A 89 -0.68 -17.37 7.81
C SER A 89 -0.46 -16.09 8.60
N HIS A 90 0.22 -15.11 8.00
CA HIS A 90 0.28 -13.76 8.54
C HIS A 90 0.63 -12.79 7.42
N LEU A 91 0.34 -11.51 7.67
CA LEU A 91 0.80 -10.41 6.82
C LEU A 91 0.73 -9.13 7.64
N GLU A 92 1.83 -8.39 7.64
CA GLU A 92 1.87 -7.08 8.26
C GLU A 92 2.61 -6.13 7.33
N ASN A 93 2.03 -4.96 7.10
CA ASN A 93 2.61 -3.95 6.22
C ASN A 93 2.59 -2.63 6.96
N ARG A 94 3.73 -1.93 6.98
CA ARG A 94 3.85 -0.64 7.65
C ARG A 94 4.40 0.40 6.71
N TRP A 95 3.81 1.57 6.77
CA TRP A 95 4.23 2.74 6.02
C TRP A 95 4.50 3.88 6.96
N ARG A 96 5.62 4.56 6.76
CA ARG A 96 5.89 5.82 7.44
C ARG A 96 6.33 6.83 6.39
N PHE A 97 5.88 8.07 6.56
CA PHE A 97 6.15 9.15 5.62
C PHE A 97 6.88 10.25 6.37
N LEU A 98 8.18 10.29 6.21
CA LEU A 98 9.06 11.16 6.99
C LEU A 98 9.48 12.38 6.18
N PRO A 99 9.50 13.57 6.78
CA PRO A 99 9.99 14.75 6.06
C PRO A 99 11.44 14.55 5.65
N ALA A 100 11.76 14.97 4.43
CA ALA A 100 13.11 14.90 3.91
C ALA A 100 13.38 16.16 3.11
N PRO A 101 14.65 16.51 2.86
CA PRO A 101 14.93 17.65 2.00
C PRO A 101 14.21 17.46 0.66
N GLU A 102 13.44 18.44 0.25
CA GLU A 102 12.72 18.46 -1.03
C GLU A 102 11.60 17.42 -1.15
N GLY A 103 11.12 16.85 -0.03
CA GLY A 103 10.01 15.91 -0.15
C GLY A 103 9.85 15.01 1.05
N THR A 104 9.77 13.72 0.77
CA THR A 104 9.46 12.71 1.76
C THR A 104 10.38 11.51 1.60
N GLU A 105 10.77 10.92 2.72
CA GLU A 105 11.33 9.58 2.73
C GLU A 105 10.22 8.62 3.11
N ILE A 106 9.90 7.68 2.22
CA ILE A 106 8.90 6.66 2.47
C ILE A 106 9.60 5.44 3.03
N ASP A 107 9.25 5.06 4.26
CA ASP A 107 9.69 3.79 4.85
C ASP A 107 8.59 2.78 4.62
N PHE A 108 8.90 1.68 3.95
CA PHE A 108 7.97 0.61 3.64
C PHE A 108 8.49 -0.69 4.20
N PHE A 109 7.66 -1.38 4.96
CA PHE A 109 7.97 -2.70 5.52
C PHE A 109 6.81 -3.63 5.25
N ILE A 110 7.10 -4.85 4.79
CA ILE A 110 6.10 -5.90 4.71
C ILE A 110 6.72 -7.23 5.10
N ASP A 111 5.95 -7.99 5.89
CA ASP A 111 6.30 -9.33 6.31
C ASP A 111 5.08 -10.19 6.10
N TYR A 112 5.24 -11.31 5.39
CA TYR A 112 4.08 -12.15 5.07
C TYR A 112 4.50 -13.59 4.87
N GLU A 113 3.52 -14.50 4.96
CA GLU A 113 3.72 -15.91 4.68
C GLU A 113 2.42 -16.50 4.19
N PHE A 114 2.48 -17.21 3.07
CA PHE A 114 1.31 -17.93 2.57
C PHE A 114 1.03 -19.13 3.45
N ARG A 115 -0.27 -19.43 3.64
CA ARG A 115 -0.69 -20.58 4.43
C ARG A 115 -0.34 -21.90 3.74
N SER A 116 -0.38 -21.92 2.41
CA SER A 116 -0.14 -23.10 1.60
C SER A 116 1.22 -23.00 0.90
N SER A 117 2.04 -24.05 1.00
CA SER A 117 3.30 -24.12 0.28
C SER A 117 3.08 -24.15 -1.22
N LEU A 118 2.00 -24.80 -1.66
CA LEU A 118 1.67 -24.87 -3.06
C LEU A 118 1.33 -23.48 -3.61
N LEU A 119 0.54 -22.74 -2.85
CA LEU A 119 0.18 -21.38 -3.26
C LEU A 119 1.42 -20.48 -3.30
N ALA A 120 2.30 -20.61 -2.31
CA ALA A 120 3.55 -19.86 -2.30
C ALA A 120 4.38 -20.17 -3.56
N LEU A 121 4.40 -21.42 -3.97
CA LEU A 121 5.13 -21.83 -5.18
C LEU A 121 4.51 -21.23 -6.44
N LEU A 122 3.17 -21.20 -6.50
CA LEU A 122 2.48 -20.79 -7.72
C LEU A 122 2.44 -19.28 -7.92
N VAL A 123 2.29 -18.51 -6.83
CA VAL A 123 2.10 -17.06 -6.94
C VAL A 123 3.13 -16.24 -6.17
N GLY A 124 3.98 -16.89 -5.38
CA GLY A 124 4.89 -16.17 -4.49
C GLY A 124 5.81 -15.19 -5.22
N ALA A 125 6.38 -15.62 -6.35
CA ALA A 125 7.31 -14.76 -7.08
C ALA A 125 6.60 -13.54 -7.67
N ALA A 126 5.40 -13.71 -8.21
CA ALA A 126 4.62 -12.61 -8.75
C ALA A 126 4.20 -11.64 -7.65
N PHE A 127 3.80 -12.18 -6.50
CA PHE A 127 3.38 -11.37 -5.38
C PHE A 127 4.55 -10.56 -4.81
N ASP A 128 5.70 -11.20 -4.61
CA ASP A 128 6.90 -10.54 -4.13
C ASP A 128 7.34 -9.43 -5.10
N ASN A 129 7.32 -9.71 -6.39
CA ASN A 129 7.70 -8.73 -7.39
C ASN A 129 6.76 -7.52 -7.37
N ALA A 130 5.46 -7.76 -7.20
CA ALA A 130 4.49 -6.67 -7.11
C ALA A 130 4.75 -5.81 -5.89
N LEU A 131 5.00 -6.42 -4.72
CA LEU A 131 5.25 -5.69 -3.49
C LEU A 131 6.49 -4.79 -3.60
N ARG A 132 7.53 -5.27 -4.27
CA ARG A 132 8.76 -4.48 -4.44
C ARG A 132 8.54 -3.26 -5.32
N ARG A 133 7.47 -3.24 -6.08
CA ARG A 133 7.14 -2.13 -6.97
C ARG A 133 6.09 -1.19 -6.40
N TYR A 134 5.59 -1.47 -5.20
CA TYR A 134 4.51 -0.66 -4.63
C TYR A 134 4.92 0.79 -4.39
N ALA A 135 6.07 1.04 -3.77
CA ALA A 135 6.50 2.41 -3.51
C ALA A 135 6.65 3.20 -4.81
N GLU A 136 7.17 2.56 -5.85
CA GLU A 136 7.30 3.17 -7.17
C GLU A 136 5.92 3.48 -7.77
N ALA A 137 4.97 2.53 -7.63
CA ALA A 137 3.63 2.74 -8.15
C ALA A 137 2.93 3.89 -7.45
N PHE A 138 3.10 4.01 -6.14
CA PHE A 138 2.51 5.12 -5.40
C PHE A 138 3.16 6.46 -5.76
N GLU A 139 4.45 6.47 -5.98
CA GLU A 139 5.12 7.68 -6.46
C GLU A 139 4.59 8.10 -7.83
N ALA A 140 4.42 7.16 -8.74
CA ALA A 140 3.88 7.45 -10.06
C ALA A 140 2.45 8.00 -9.97
N ARG A 141 1.66 7.44 -9.06
CA ARG A 141 0.30 7.93 -8.83
C ARG A 141 0.32 9.36 -8.28
N ALA A 142 1.21 9.65 -7.34
CA ALA A 142 1.34 10.99 -6.80
C ALA A 142 1.73 11.99 -7.90
N ARG A 143 2.60 11.58 -8.79
CA ARG A 143 3.00 12.43 -9.91
C ARG A 143 1.81 12.75 -10.80
N THR A 144 0.95 11.78 -11.04
CA THR A 144 -0.27 12.00 -11.81
C THR A 144 -1.20 13.00 -11.13
N LEU A 145 -1.32 12.92 -9.80
CA LEU A 145 -2.28 13.73 -9.07
C LEU A 145 -1.77 15.13 -8.74
N TYR A 146 -0.47 15.30 -8.49
CA TYR A 146 0.04 16.55 -7.91
C TYR A 146 1.01 17.32 -8.76
N ALA A 147 1.75 16.67 -9.61
CA ALA A 147 2.92 17.32 -10.18
C ALA A 147 2.63 18.22 -11.38
N SER A 148 1.87 17.69 -12.36
CA SER A 148 1.92 18.28 -13.67
C SER A 148 1.32 19.68 -13.81
N PRO A 149 0.07 19.93 -13.45
CA PRO A 149 -0.49 21.26 -13.76
C PRO A 149 0.11 22.36 -12.94
N SER A 150 0.44 22.07 -11.69
CA SER A 150 0.98 23.10 -10.82
C SER A 150 2.35 23.54 -11.28
N PHE A 151 3.16 22.64 -11.80
CA PHE A 151 4.46 23.01 -12.32
C PHE A 151 4.33 23.84 -13.58
N ALA A 152 3.39 23.48 -14.43
CA ALA A 152 3.16 24.25 -15.63
C ALA A 152 2.74 25.67 -15.30
N SER A 153 1.93 25.84 -14.30
CA SER A 153 1.45 27.16 -13.91
C SER A 153 2.38 27.86 -12.95
N GLY A 154 2.97 27.10 -12.06
CA GLY A 154 3.87 27.66 -11.06
C GLY A 154 5.15 28.12 -11.68
N ALA A 155 5.33 27.66 -12.81
CA ALA A 155 6.41 28.19 -13.56
C ALA A 155 6.13 29.65 -13.70
#